data_715b72996c3e376c8f06e59b6170671f
#
_entry.id   715b72996c3e376c8f06e59b6170671f
#
_cell.length_a   1.000
_cell.length_b   1.000
_cell.length_c   1.000
_cell.angle_alpha   90.00
_cell.angle_beta   90.00
_cell.angle_gamma   90.00
#
_symmetry.space_group_name_H-M   'P 1'
#
loop_
_entity.id
_entity.type
_entity.pdbx_description
1 polymer ?
#
loop_
_entity_poly.entity_id
_entity_poly.type
_entity_poly.pdbx_seq_one_letter_code
_entity_poly.pdbx_strand_id
1 'polypeptide(L)'
;MEPTIYGIRFSKVGKIYHFDASVAGVLNIGEHVVVETTRGRQLGEIIVKVEKPGDPPEGGWKAVERKATPADLVLRQQWIQKQTAAMIECRARAAELQLEGIKIISAEYSFDGSRLTFMFSSENEEKPELKSLRKDMQRMFPDSQVEMRQIGPRDVAKLLGGMGACGLETRCCSKFLTDFSPISIKMAKEQGISLTPTEITGMCGRLRCCLIYEYEQYVAARKELPKRNKRVVTPDGEGKVVDVYPLRNVVIVELDPKPSDRPQDRPERPVWKEFHRDVLEPWDELEALRRKSEAPCDRHEGGECDCGKDKAELKEPKETKDTKETKDVQDNRNNRDRRDNRDNRDNRDKKHR
;
A
#
# COMPACT_ATOMS: atom_id res chain seq x y z
N MET A 1 11.35 21.53 29.62
CA MET A 1 11.28 20.07 29.52
C MET A 1 10.90 19.75 28.10
N GLU A 2 11.60 18.84 27.45
CA GLU A 2 11.21 18.38 26.12
C GLU A 2 9.87 17.65 26.21
N PRO A 3 8.91 17.93 25.33
CA PRO A 3 7.61 17.28 25.37
C PRO A 3 7.75 15.78 25.07
N THR A 4 7.18 14.94 25.91
CA THR A 4 7.16 13.49 25.70
C THR A 4 5.89 13.12 24.96
N ILE A 5 6.00 12.88 23.65
CA ILE A 5 4.86 12.65 22.77
C ILE A 5 4.53 11.17 22.65
N TYR A 6 3.26 10.84 22.85
CA TYR A 6 2.72 9.49 22.65
C TYR A 6 1.63 9.50 21.59
N GLY A 7 1.63 8.46 20.76
CA GLY A 7 0.55 8.17 19.84
C GLY A 7 -0.56 7.38 20.50
N ILE A 8 -1.75 7.97 20.60
CA ILE A 8 -2.93 7.46 21.29
C ILE A 8 -4.01 7.13 20.28
N ARG A 9 -4.66 5.98 20.44
CA ARG A 9 -5.77 5.51 19.62
C ARG A 9 -7.02 5.33 20.47
N PHE A 10 -8.14 5.91 20.03
CA PHE A 10 -9.43 5.88 20.76
C PHE A 10 -10.32 4.72 20.34
N SER A 11 -10.26 4.30 19.10
CA SER A 11 -11.03 3.17 18.57
C SER A 11 -10.20 2.33 17.61
N LYS A 12 -10.59 1.06 17.38
CA LYS A 12 -9.85 0.16 16.47
C LYS A 12 -9.72 0.70 15.05
N VAL A 13 -10.68 1.49 14.58
CA VAL A 13 -10.69 2.12 13.24
C VAL A 13 -10.07 3.50 13.25
N GLY A 14 -9.92 4.12 14.44
CA GLY A 14 -9.43 5.47 14.60
C GLY A 14 -7.99 5.65 14.12
N LYS A 15 -7.67 6.88 13.73
CA LYS A 15 -6.29 7.32 13.52
C LYS A 15 -5.56 7.36 14.85
N ILE A 16 -4.23 7.31 14.80
CA ILE A 16 -3.37 7.58 15.94
C ILE A 16 -3.20 9.10 16.02
N TYR A 17 -3.47 9.66 17.19
CA TYR A 17 -3.30 11.07 17.46
C TYR A 17 -2.16 11.26 18.46
N HIS A 18 -1.41 12.33 18.30
CA HIS A 18 -0.27 12.65 19.16
C HIS A 18 -0.68 13.56 20.31
N PHE A 19 -0.26 13.20 21.52
CA PHE A 19 -0.53 13.95 22.76
C PHE A 19 0.74 14.09 23.58
N ASP A 20 0.84 15.18 24.31
CA ASP A 20 1.92 15.41 25.27
C ASP A 20 1.59 14.78 26.62
N ALA A 21 2.42 13.87 27.06
CA ALA A 21 2.28 13.17 28.33
C ALA A 21 3.28 13.65 29.40
N SER A 22 3.91 14.80 29.23
CA SER A 22 4.91 15.33 30.17
C SER A 22 4.36 15.44 31.61
N VAL A 23 3.06 15.69 31.75
CA VAL A 23 2.37 15.81 33.05
C VAL A 23 1.93 14.46 33.61
N ALA A 24 1.66 13.47 32.76
CA ALA A 24 1.09 12.18 33.18
C ALA A 24 2.14 11.16 33.69
N GLY A 25 3.42 11.52 33.67
CA GLY A 25 4.52 10.66 34.12
C GLY A 25 4.93 9.59 33.08
N VAL A 26 5.59 8.55 33.56
CA VAL A 26 6.05 7.46 32.68
C VAL A 26 4.89 6.57 32.29
N LEU A 27 4.65 6.47 30.99
CA LEU A 27 3.59 5.68 30.39
C LEU A 27 4.19 4.57 29.52
N ASN A 28 3.55 3.39 29.55
CA ASN A 28 3.96 2.24 28.73
C ASN A 28 3.01 2.03 27.54
N ILE A 29 3.53 1.42 26.49
CA ILE A 29 2.72 0.99 25.34
C ILE A 29 1.69 -0.04 25.78
N GLY A 30 0.43 0.11 25.34
CA GLY A 30 -0.69 -0.73 25.73
C GLY A 30 -1.46 -0.21 26.97
N GLU A 31 -0.91 0.79 27.69
CA GLU A 31 -1.65 1.40 28.80
C GLU A 31 -2.76 2.32 28.27
N HIS A 32 -3.79 2.51 29.12
CA HIS A 32 -4.90 3.38 28.80
C HIS A 32 -4.76 4.72 29.52
N VAL A 33 -5.12 5.78 28.83
CA VAL A 33 -5.06 7.16 29.33
C VAL A 33 -6.36 7.89 29.03
N VAL A 34 -6.69 8.83 29.91
CA VAL A 34 -7.79 9.76 29.70
C VAL A 34 -7.23 11.05 29.12
N VAL A 35 -7.80 11.50 28.02
CA VAL A 35 -7.41 12.73 27.33
C VAL A 35 -8.64 13.58 27.04
N GLU A 36 -8.47 14.89 27.10
CA GLU A 36 -9.50 15.84 26.71
C GLU A 36 -9.38 16.14 25.21
N THR A 37 -10.49 15.92 24.50
CA THR A 37 -10.58 16.18 23.05
C THR A 37 -11.66 17.22 22.76
N THR A 38 -11.78 17.65 21.51
CA THR A 38 -12.91 18.51 21.07
C THR A 38 -14.28 17.84 21.25
N ARG A 39 -14.32 16.54 21.52
CA ARG A 39 -15.54 15.75 21.77
C ARG A 39 -15.75 15.41 23.25
N GLY A 40 -15.01 16.05 24.14
CA GLY A 40 -14.98 15.74 25.57
C GLY A 40 -13.88 14.75 25.94
N ARG A 41 -13.93 14.27 27.18
CA ARG A 41 -13.01 13.26 27.71
C ARG A 41 -13.16 11.95 26.97
N GLN A 42 -12.03 11.37 26.59
CA GLN A 42 -11.99 10.08 25.90
C GLN A 42 -10.92 9.18 26.53
N LEU A 43 -11.22 7.89 26.58
CA LEU A 43 -10.26 6.86 26.97
C LEU A 43 -9.54 6.37 25.73
N GLY A 44 -8.22 6.53 25.67
CA GLY A 44 -7.39 6.07 24.58
C GLY A 44 -6.37 5.03 25.03
N GLU A 45 -5.89 4.23 24.10
CA GLU A 45 -4.81 3.25 24.26
C GLU A 45 -3.52 3.82 23.67
N ILE A 46 -2.43 3.73 24.40
CA ILE A 46 -1.10 4.14 23.94
C ILE A 46 -0.57 3.07 22.96
N ILE A 47 -0.31 3.48 21.72
CA ILE A 47 0.17 2.57 20.67
C ILE A 47 1.66 2.71 20.45
N VAL A 48 2.19 3.93 20.53
CA VAL A 48 3.59 4.21 20.21
C VAL A 48 4.11 5.41 21.01
N LYS A 49 5.38 5.35 21.40
CA LYS A 49 6.12 6.51 21.89
C LYS A 49 6.85 7.14 20.70
N VAL A 50 6.65 8.42 20.48
CA VAL A 50 7.23 9.15 19.35
C VAL A 50 8.56 9.76 19.79
N GLU A 51 9.67 9.23 19.28
CA GLU A 51 11.02 9.71 19.61
C GLU A 51 11.35 11.06 18.95
N LYS A 52 10.84 11.25 17.72
CA LYS A 52 11.01 12.50 16.97
C LYS A 52 9.62 13.00 16.57
N PRO A 53 8.99 13.83 17.42
CA PRO A 53 7.73 14.45 17.05
C PRO A 53 7.97 15.41 15.87
N GLY A 54 7.04 15.40 14.90
CA GLY A 54 6.99 16.43 13.86
C GLY A 54 6.65 17.80 14.45
N ASP A 55 6.41 18.78 13.58
CA ASP A 55 5.99 20.10 14.02
C ASP A 55 4.68 20.03 14.82
N PRO A 56 4.59 20.75 15.93
CA PRO A 56 3.36 20.80 16.71
C PRO A 56 2.23 21.43 15.89
N PRO A 57 0.98 20.94 16.03
CA PRO A 57 -0.17 21.58 15.40
C PRO A 57 -0.38 23.01 15.94
N GLU A 58 -1.14 23.82 15.21
CA GLU A 58 -1.56 25.15 15.68
C GLU A 58 -2.21 25.03 17.06
N GLY A 59 -1.59 25.65 18.08
CA GLY A 59 -2.02 25.56 19.48
C GLY A 59 -1.28 24.53 20.34
N GLY A 60 -0.23 23.86 19.79
CA GLY A 60 0.57 22.90 20.54
C GLY A 60 -0.07 21.50 20.66
N TRP A 61 0.66 20.58 21.26
CA TRP A 61 0.16 19.24 21.56
C TRP A 61 -0.83 19.29 22.72
N LYS A 62 -1.99 18.63 22.58
CA LYS A 62 -2.93 18.48 23.69
C LYS A 62 -2.32 17.56 24.75
N ALA A 63 -2.52 17.90 26.02
CA ALA A 63 -1.97 17.12 27.11
C ALA A 63 -2.81 15.87 27.42
N VAL A 64 -2.13 14.82 27.89
CA VAL A 64 -2.77 13.68 28.53
C VAL A 64 -3.19 14.13 29.94
N GLU A 65 -4.50 14.00 30.29
CA GLU A 65 -5.04 14.41 31.58
C GLU A 65 -4.47 13.51 32.70
N ARG A 66 -4.60 12.22 32.55
CA ARG A 66 -4.13 11.25 33.54
C ARG A 66 -4.08 9.83 32.97
N LYS A 67 -3.37 8.95 33.64
CA LYS A 67 -3.46 7.51 33.43
C LYS A 67 -4.85 7.00 33.83
N ALA A 68 -5.38 6.02 33.08
CA ALA A 68 -6.65 5.41 33.39
C ALA A 68 -6.60 4.66 34.72
N THR A 69 -7.62 4.84 35.53
CA THR A 69 -7.79 4.11 36.78
C THR A 69 -8.47 2.75 36.53
N PRO A 70 -8.38 1.80 37.46
CA PRO A 70 -9.14 0.54 37.37
C PRO A 70 -10.65 0.76 37.19
N ALA A 71 -11.20 1.79 37.82
CA ALA A 71 -12.62 2.18 37.68
C ALA A 71 -12.97 2.58 36.24
N ASP A 72 -12.09 3.33 35.54
CA ASP A 72 -12.27 3.68 34.14
C ASP A 72 -12.28 2.43 33.23
N LEU A 73 -11.45 1.45 33.54
CA LEU A 73 -11.42 0.18 32.80
C LEU A 73 -12.66 -0.67 33.02
N VAL A 74 -13.19 -0.70 34.26
CA VAL A 74 -14.47 -1.37 34.56
C VAL A 74 -15.61 -0.68 33.83
N LEU A 75 -15.66 0.65 33.85
CA LEU A 75 -16.66 1.43 33.12
C LEU A 75 -16.59 1.12 31.60
N ARG A 76 -15.38 1.07 31.03
CA ARG A 76 -15.18 0.69 29.64
C ARG A 76 -15.75 -0.72 29.35
N GLN A 77 -15.55 -1.68 30.25
CA GLN A 77 -16.07 -3.05 30.08
C GLN A 77 -17.62 -3.06 30.09
N GLN A 78 -18.23 -2.25 30.95
CA GLN A 78 -19.69 -2.08 30.95
C GLN A 78 -20.19 -1.48 29.64
N TRP A 79 -19.49 -0.46 29.09
CA TRP A 79 -19.84 0.11 27.80
C TRP A 79 -19.71 -0.92 26.68
N ILE A 80 -18.68 -1.78 26.66
CA ILE A 80 -18.53 -2.82 25.65
C ILE A 80 -19.71 -3.79 25.67
N GLN A 81 -20.24 -4.16 26.84
CA GLN A 81 -21.43 -5.01 26.93
C GLN A 81 -22.67 -4.29 26.40
N LYS A 82 -22.87 -3.02 26.77
CA LYS A 82 -23.99 -2.20 26.28
C LYS A 82 -23.89 -1.95 24.76
N GLN A 83 -22.70 -1.79 24.21
CA GLN A 83 -22.46 -1.66 22.77
C GLN A 83 -22.98 -2.86 21.99
N THR A 84 -22.73 -4.07 22.51
CA THR A 84 -23.20 -5.30 21.86
C THR A 84 -24.73 -5.38 21.85
N ALA A 85 -25.38 -5.07 22.97
CA ALA A 85 -26.83 -5.01 23.04
C ALA A 85 -27.42 -3.96 22.09
N ALA A 86 -26.89 -2.74 22.13
CA ALA A 86 -27.31 -1.65 21.24
C ALA A 86 -27.15 -1.99 19.74
N MET A 87 -26.07 -2.70 19.39
CA MET A 87 -25.85 -3.18 18.03
C MET A 87 -26.94 -4.17 17.58
N ILE A 88 -27.33 -5.12 18.45
CA ILE A 88 -28.35 -6.13 18.17
C ILE A 88 -29.70 -5.43 17.94
N GLU A 89 -30.08 -4.52 18.83
CA GLU A 89 -31.31 -3.73 18.71
C GLU A 89 -31.35 -2.90 17.42
N CYS A 90 -30.24 -2.24 17.10
CA CYS A 90 -30.15 -1.46 15.86
C CYS A 90 -30.29 -2.35 14.60
N ARG A 91 -29.73 -3.56 14.61
CA ARG A 91 -29.88 -4.54 13.52
C ARG A 91 -31.34 -5.01 13.40
N ALA A 92 -31.97 -5.34 14.51
CA ALA A 92 -33.38 -5.75 14.52
C ALA A 92 -34.25 -4.62 13.93
N ARG A 93 -34.06 -3.39 14.37
CA ARG A 93 -34.82 -2.26 13.88
C ARG A 93 -34.54 -1.94 12.40
N ALA A 94 -33.30 -2.08 11.96
CA ALA A 94 -32.96 -1.91 10.54
C ALA A 94 -33.66 -2.96 9.65
N ALA A 95 -33.78 -4.20 10.14
CA ALA A 95 -34.52 -5.28 9.46
C ALA A 95 -36.01 -5.01 9.39
N GLU A 96 -36.65 -4.53 10.48
CA GLU A 96 -38.03 -4.15 10.52
C GLU A 96 -38.38 -3.00 9.54
N LEU A 97 -37.44 -2.04 9.40
CA LEU A 97 -37.55 -0.94 8.45
C LEU A 97 -37.20 -1.33 7.00
N GLN A 98 -36.88 -2.62 6.75
CA GLN A 98 -36.52 -3.16 5.43
C GLN A 98 -35.45 -2.33 4.73
N LEU A 99 -34.41 -1.90 5.47
CA LEU A 99 -33.31 -1.12 4.93
C LEU A 99 -32.33 -2.03 4.17
N GLU A 100 -32.58 -2.21 2.88
CA GLU A 100 -31.74 -3.04 2.00
C GLU A 100 -30.38 -2.39 1.75
N GLY A 101 -29.34 -3.23 1.63
CA GLY A 101 -27.96 -2.78 1.32
C GLY A 101 -27.22 -2.12 2.50
N ILE A 102 -27.82 -2.06 3.70
CA ILE A 102 -27.23 -1.47 4.89
C ILE A 102 -26.84 -2.58 5.87
N LYS A 103 -25.58 -2.58 6.31
CA LYS A 103 -25.08 -3.52 7.32
C LYS A 103 -24.54 -2.74 8.52
N ILE A 104 -25.16 -2.91 9.69
CA ILE A 104 -24.65 -2.35 10.95
C ILE A 104 -23.47 -3.21 11.42
N ILE A 105 -22.29 -2.61 11.51
CA ILE A 105 -21.04 -3.31 11.79
C ILE A 105 -20.71 -3.25 13.27
N SER A 106 -20.80 -2.06 13.89
CA SER A 106 -20.43 -1.85 15.29
C SER A 106 -21.22 -0.70 15.90
N ALA A 107 -21.29 -0.69 17.23
CA ALA A 107 -21.76 0.44 18.00
C ALA A 107 -20.66 0.85 18.98
N GLU A 108 -20.43 2.15 19.20
CA GLU A 108 -19.41 2.67 20.12
C GLU A 108 -20.04 3.76 21.01
N TYR A 109 -19.91 3.60 22.35
CA TYR A 109 -20.20 4.65 23.29
C TYR A 109 -18.99 5.56 23.49
N SER A 110 -19.23 6.87 23.68
CA SER A 110 -18.20 7.76 24.26
C SER A 110 -17.87 7.35 25.69
N PHE A 111 -16.72 7.84 26.18
CA PHE A 111 -16.24 7.47 27.53
C PHE A 111 -17.26 7.85 28.63
N ASP A 112 -17.94 8.97 28.48
CA ASP A 112 -18.97 9.47 29.38
C ASP A 112 -20.37 8.94 29.11
N GLY A 113 -20.56 8.13 28.07
CA GLY A 113 -21.85 7.58 27.67
C GLY A 113 -22.78 8.59 26.98
N SER A 114 -22.36 9.86 26.82
CA SER A 114 -23.19 10.90 26.24
C SER A 114 -23.50 10.72 24.76
N ARG A 115 -22.68 9.95 24.05
CA ARG A 115 -22.84 9.66 22.61
C ARG A 115 -22.80 8.18 22.32
N LEU A 116 -23.69 7.75 21.44
CA LEU A 116 -23.74 6.39 20.89
C LEU A 116 -23.63 6.47 19.36
N THR A 117 -22.51 6.00 18.82
CA THR A 117 -22.25 6.02 17.39
C THR A 117 -22.42 4.64 16.80
N PHE A 118 -23.37 4.46 15.88
CA PHE A 118 -23.53 3.25 15.09
C PHE A 118 -22.72 3.36 13.80
N MET A 119 -21.83 2.41 13.59
CA MET A 119 -21.03 2.30 12.37
C MET A 119 -21.70 1.34 11.41
N PHE A 120 -21.97 1.80 10.18
CA PHE A 120 -22.59 0.99 9.16
C PHE A 120 -21.84 1.06 7.84
N SER A 121 -21.97 0.02 7.03
CA SER A 121 -21.57 0.00 5.63
C SER A 121 -22.79 0.00 4.72
N SER A 122 -22.68 0.68 3.58
CA SER A 122 -23.67 0.62 2.50
C SER A 122 -23.07 -0.03 1.28
N GLU A 123 -23.83 -0.87 0.60
CA GLU A 123 -23.45 -1.45 -0.70
C GLU A 123 -23.71 -0.43 -1.84
N ASN A 124 -24.66 0.49 -1.64
CA ASN A 124 -25.00 1.53 -2.59
C ASN A 124 -24.08 2.76 -2.41
N GLU A 125 -23.72 3.41 -3.51
CA GLU A 125 -22.92 4.65 -3.50
C GLU A 125 -23.71 5.84 -2.96
N GLU A 126 -25.05 5.82 -3.09
CA GLU A 126 -25.91 6.84 -2.56
C GLU A 126 -26.01 6.77 -1.04
N LYS A 127 -26.08 7.95 -0.41
CA LYS A 127 -26.25 8.03 1.05
C LYS A 127 -27.63 7.51 1.44
N PRO A 128 -27.71 6.39 2.18
CA PRO A 128 -28.98 5.84 2.58
C PRO A 128 -29.75 6.78 3.51
N GLU A 129 -31.03 6.80 3.36
CA GLU A 129 -31.90 7.64 4.21
C GLU A 129 -32.16 6.98 5.57
N LEU A 130 -31.25 7.23 6.51
CA LEU A 130 -31.29 6.65 7.86
C LEU A 130 -32.00 7.49 8.90
N LYS A 131 -32.77 8.51 8.47
CA LYS A 131 -33.43 9.43 9.40
C LYS A 131 -34.44 8.73 10.31
N SER A 132 -35.19 7.77 9.79
CA SER A 132 -36.15 6.96 10.56
C SER A 132 -35.44 6.09 11.58
N LEU A 133 -34.46 5.30 11.14
CA LEU A 133 -33.66 4.44 12.03
C LEU A 133 -33.00 5.26 13.15
N ARG A 134 -32.39 6.40 12.82
CA ARG A 134 -31.77 7.28 13.82
C ARG A 134 -32.79 7.79 14.85
N LYS A 135 -33.99 8.20 14.42
CA LYS A 135 -35.05 8.67 15.32
C LYS A 135 -35.51 7.56 16.27
N ASP A 136 -35.69 6.36 15.77
CA ASP A 136 -36.11 5.23 16.57
C ASP A 136 -35.02 4.83 17.58
N MET A 137 -33.78 4.75 17.16
CA MET A 137 -32.66 4.49 18.07
C MET A 137 -32.48 5.61 19.12
N GLN A 138 -32.75 6.88 18.76
CA GLN A 138 -32.72 7.98 19.72
C GLN A 138 -33.84 7.86 20.78
N ARG A 139 -35.00 7.30 20.42
CA ARG A 139 -36.08 7.02 21.39
C ARG A 139 -35.73 5.86 22.32
N MET A 140 -35.03 4.83 21.79
CA MET A 140 -34.59 3.67 22.58
C MET A 140 -33.46 4.00 23.54
N PHE A 141 -32.57 4.93 23.15
CA PHE A 141 -31.40 5.36 23.94
C PHE A 141 -31.47 6.87 24.24
N PRO A 142 -32.42 7.31 25.12
CA PRO A 142 -32.62 8.73 25.39
C PRO A 142 -31.44 9.39 26.10
N ASP A 143 -30.68 8.64 26.88
CA ASP A 143 -29.55 9.12 27.67
C ASP A 143 -28.31 9.47 26.83
N SER A 144 -28.30 9.00 25.58
CA SER A 144 -27.16 9.18 24.68
C SER A 144 -27.58 9.82 23.37
N GLN A 145 -26.77 10.74 22.86
CA GLN A 145 -26.96 11.28 21.51
C GLN A 145 -26.59 10.24 20.47
N VAL A 146 -27.56 9.80 19.66
CA VAL A 146 -27.35 8.79 18.62
C VAL A 146 -26.81 9.42 17.34
N GLU A 147 -25.69 8.88 16.87
CA GLU A 147 -25.07 9.22 15.59
C GLU A 147 -24.97 7.99 14.69
N MET A 148 -25.22 8.17 13.38
CA MET A 148 -25.03 7.15 12.36
C MET A 148 -23.83 7.51 11.50
N ARG A 149 -22.79 6.65 11.47
CA ARG A 149 -21.56 6.88 10.74
C ARG A 149 -21.33 5.81 9.69
N GLN A 150 -21.27 6.22 8.44
CA GLN A 150 -20.87 5.35 7.35
C GLN A 150 -19.37 5.10 7.39
N ILE A 151 -18.95 3.85 7.24
CA ILE A 151 -17.55 3.43 7.18
C ILE A 151 -17.23 2.73 5.87
N GLY A 152 -16.02 2.89 5.39
CA GLY A 152 -15.54 2.27 4.16
C GLY A 152 -15.25 0.76 4.31
N PRO A 153 -15.19 0.00 3.20
CA PRO A 153 -14.96 -1.45 3.25
C PRO A 153 -13.66 -1.85 3.96
N ARG A 154 -12.62 -1.02 3.88
CA ARG A 154 -11.35 -1.30 4.60
C ARG A 154 -11.51 -1.14 6.11
N ASP A 155 -12.27 -0.16 6.55
CA ASP A 155 -12.57 0.05 7.99
C ASP A 155 -13.47 -1.07 8.53
N VAL A 156 -14.43 -1.54 7.74
CA VAL A 156 -15.20 -2.76 8.05
C VAL A 156 -14.27 -3.94 8.25
N ALA A 157 -13.36 -4.19 7.30
CA ALA A 157 -12.40 -5.28 7.40
C ALA A 157 -11.46 -5.13 8.61
N LYS A 158 -11.11 -3.91 8.99
CA LYS A 158 -10.30 -3.59 10.17
C LYS A 158 -11.04 -3.90 11.47
N LEU A 159 -12.32 -3.52 11.57
CA LEU A 159 -13.17 -3.79 12.73
C LEU A 159 -13.41 -5.28 12.94
N LEU A 160 -13.75 -6.00 11.87
CA LEU A 160 -14.01 -7.44 11.92
C LEU A 160 -12.76 -8.24 12.25
N GLY A 161 -11.58 -7.72 11.89
CA GLY A 161 -10.31 -8.39 12.14
C GLY A 161 -10.17 -9.71 11.36
N GLY A 162 -9.37 -10.63 11.90
CA GLY A 162 -9.14 -11.96 11.34
C GLY A 162 -7.96 -12.02 10.37
N MET A 163 -7.84 -13.13 9.65
CA MET A 163 -6.73 -13.44 8.76
C MET A 163 -6.66 -12.53 7.53
N GLY A 164 -5.46 -12.19 7.13
CA GLY A 164 -5.18 -11.48 5.89
C GLY A 164 -5.31 -12.37 4.64
N ALA A 165 -5.51 -11.78 3.46
CA ALA A 165 -5.48 -12.50 2.20
C ALA A 165 -4.12 -13.15 1.87
N CYS A 166 -3.06 -12.74 2.58
CA CYS A 166 -1.70 -13.28 2.49
C CYS A 166 -1.42 -14.41 3.49
N GLY A 167 -2.42 -14.82 4.30
CA GLY A 167 -2.27 -15.88 5.32
C GLY A 167 -1.77 -15.40 6.69
N LEU A 168 -1.44 -14.13 6.88
CA LEU A 168 -1.11 -13.61 8.21
C LEU A 168 -2.32 -13.68 9.13
N GLU A 169 -2.14 -14.18 10.35
CA GLU A 169 -3.20 -14.36 11.36
C GLU A 169 -3.96 -13.07 11.64
N THR A 170 -3.26 -11.96 11.71
CA THR A 170 -3.86 -10.64 11.95
C THR A 170 -3.62 -9.72 10.75
N ARG A 171 -4.68 -9.10 10.25
CA ARG A 171 -4.60 -8.13 9.13
C ARG A 171 -3.74 -6.94 9.50
N CYS A 172 -2.88 -6.51 8.58
CA CYS A 172 -2.02 -5.33 8.75
C CYS A 172 -2.83 -4.08 9.14
N CYS A 173 -4.02 -3.89 8.54
CA CYS A 173 -4.91 -2.77 8.86
C CYS A 173 -5.45 -2.80 10.29
N SER A 174 -5.56 -3.97 10.92
CA SER A 174 -5.98 -4.09 12.33
C SER A 174 -4.82 -3.95 13.32
N LYS A 175 -3.57 -4.08 12.85
CA LYS A 175 -2.38 -4.11 13.71
C LYS A 175 -1.63 -2.77 13.67
N PHE A 176 -0.94 -2.47 12.60
CA PHE A 176 -0.02 -1.34 12.53
C PHE A 176 -0.31 -0.35 11.37
N LEU A 177 -0.92 -0.81 10.28
CA LEU A 177 -1.13 0.01 9.10
C LEU A 177 -2.45 0.78 9.21
N THR A 178 -2.38 2.00 9.71
CA THR A 178 -3.57 2.83 10.02
C THR A 178 -3.88 3.85 8.94
N ASP A 179 -2.87 4.38 8.28
CA ASP A 179 -3.00 5.39 7.23
C ASP A 179 -2.77 4.79 5.85
N PHE A 180 -3.58 5.22 4.89
CA PHE A 180 -3.57 4.70 3.53
C PHE A 180 -3.57 5.83 2.51
N SER A 181 -2.49 5.91 1.75
CA SER A 181 -2.46 6.71 0.53
C SER A 181 -3.15 5.96 -0.63
N PRO A 182 -3.49 6.64 -1.73
CA PRO A 182 -4.07 6.00 -2.91
C PRO A 182 -3.18 4.88 -3.44
N ILE A 183 -3.79 3.71 -3.71
CA ILE A 183 -3.09 2.52 -4.21
C ILE A 183 -3.40 2.36 -5.69
N SER A 184 -2.36 2.14 -6.51
CA SER A 184 -2.50 1.95 -7.96
C SER A 184 -2.03 0.56 -8.41
N ILE A 185 -2.56 0.11 -9.55
CA ILE A 185 -2.16 -1.15 -10.19
C ILE A 185 -0.67 -1.10 -10.63
N LYS A 186 -0.13 0.11 -10.89
CA LYS A 186 1.29 0.29 -11.19
C LYS A 186 2.19 -0.27 -10.08
N MET A 187 1.78 -0.11 -8.81
CA MET A 187 2.54 -0.64 -7.67
C MET A 187 2.62 -2.17 -7.69
N ALA A 188 1.55 -2.85 -8.11
CA ALA A 188 1.56 -4.32 -8.27
C ALA A 188 2.50 -4.77 -9.40
N LYS A 189 2.51 -4.03 -10.52
CA LYS A 189 3.45 -4.31 -11.64
C LYS A 189 4.90 -4.13 -11.22
N GLU A 190 5.21 -3.08 -10.45
CA GLU A 190 6.56 -2.85 -9.94
C GLU A 190 7.01 -3.96 -8.97
N GLN A 191 6.09 -4.56 -8.24
CA GLN A 191 6.37 -5.67 -7.34
C GLN A 191 6.40 -7.03 -8.04
N GLY A 192 6.08 -7.08 -9.34
CA GLY A 192 6.04 -8.33 -10.10
C GLY A 192 4.89 -9.25 -9.72
N ILE A 193 3.86 -8.74 -9.04
CA ILE A 193 2.68 -9.51 -8.63
C ILE A 193 1.76 -9.70 -9.85
N SER A 194 1.22 -10.90 -10.01
CA SER A 194 0.20 -11.19 -11.01
C SER A 194 -1.01 -10.26 -10.82
N LEU A 195 -1.57 -9.78 -11.92
CA LEU A 195 -2.73 -8.87 -11.89
C LEU A 195 -4.07 -9.60 -11.73
N THR A 196 -4.04 -10.86 -11.32
CA THR A 196 -5.26 -11.61 -11.01
C THR A 196 -5.95 -10.98 -9.79
N PRO A 197 -7.27 -10.84 -9.79
CA PRO A 197 -8.02 -10.26 -8.67
C PRO A 197 -7.71 -10.90 -7.32
N THR A 198 -7.48 -12.21 -7.28
CA THR A 198 -7.15 -12.98 -6.08
C THR A 198 -5.84 -12.55 -5.45
N GLU A 199 -4.86 -12.11 -6.24
CA GLU A 199 -3.55 -11.71 -5.75
C GLU A 199 -3.44 -10.24 -5.39
N ILE A 200 -4.14 -9.35 -6.12
CA ILE A 200 -4.06 -7.91 -5.89
C ILE A 200 -5.14 -7.38 -4.95
N THR A 201 -6.21 -8.16 -4.68
CA THR A 201 -7.33 -7.74 -3.85
C THR A 201 -7.17 -8.24 -2.41
N GLY A 202 -7.39 -7.35 -1.46
CA GLY A 202 -7.42 -7.68 -0.03
C GLY A 202 -8.79 -8.17 0.42
N MET A 203 -8.90 -8.63 1.68
CA MET A 203 -10.17 -9.08 2.30
C MET A 203 -11.24 -7.98 2.36
N CYS A 204 -10.88 -6.73 2.14
CA CYS A 204 -11.81 -5.60 2.08
C CYS A 204 -12.38 -5.36 0.67
N GLY A 205 -12.06 -6.18 -0.32
CA GLY A 205 -12.48 -6.01 -1.71
C GLY A 205 -11.74 -4.91 -2.50
N ARG A 206 -10.80 -4.18 -1.86
CA ARG A 206 -9.96 -3.15 -2.49
C ARG A 206 -8.55 -3.67 -2.70
N LEU A 207 -7.75 -2.95 -3.50
CA LEU A 207 -6.34 -3.28 -3.66
C LEU A 207 -5.62 -3.45 -2.31
N ARG A 208 -4.72 -4.43 -2.24
CA ARG A 208 -3.97 -4.75 -1.01
C ARG A 208 -3.14 -3.57 -0.55
N CYS A 209 -3.21 -3.25 0.73
CA CYS A 209 -2.47 -2.15 1.34
C CYS A 209 -0.96 -2.40 1.42
N CYS A 210 -0.50 -3.65 1.40
CA CYS A 210 0.92 -3.97 1.32
C CYS A 210 1.57 -3.44 0.03
N LEU A 211 0.81 -3.32 -1.07
CA LEU A 211 1.33 -2.79 -2.33
C LEU A 211 1.94 -1.39 -2.18
N ILE A 212 1.30 -0.50 -1.41
CA ILE A 212 1.86 0.83 -1.17
C ILE A 212 2.90 0.81 -0.05
N TYR A 213 2.69 -0.02 0.97
CA TYR A 213 3.59 -0.11 2.13
C TYR A 213 5.00 -0.57 1.74
N GLU A 214 5.08 -1.53 0.81
CA GLU A 214 6.34 -2.10 0.35
C GLU A 214 6.89 -1.41 -0.91
N TYR A 215 6.12 -0.50 -1.54
CA TYR A 215 6.43 0.06 -2.85
C TYR A 215 7.82 0.69 -2.95
N GLU A 216 8.20 1.51 -1.98
CA GLU A 216 9.48 2.22 -1.99
C GLU A 216 10.67 1.26 -1.94
N GLN A 217 10.55 0.18 -1.15
CA GLN A 217 11.58 -0.86 -1.04
C GLN A 217 11.79 -1.58 -2.38
N TYR A 218 10.68 -1.93 -3.05
CA TYR A 218 10.76 -2.57 -4.37
C TYR A 218 11.34 -1.63 -5.43
N VAL A 219 10.96 -0.36 -5.42
CA VAL A 219 11.50 0.63 -6.36
C VAL A 219 13.00 0.84 -6.13
N ALA A 220 13.44 0.92 -4.88
CA ALA A 220 14.86 1.05 -4.55
C ALA A 220 15.66 -0.18 -5.01
N ALA A 221 15.22 -1.38 -4.62
CA ALA A 221 15.87 -2.63 -5.00
C ALA A 221 15.91 -2.84 -6.52
N ARG A 222 14.82 -2.47 -7.23
CA ARG A 222 14.74 -2.64 -8.68
C ARG A 222 15.65 -1.72 -9.47
N LYS A 223 15.99 -0.53 -8.94
CA LYS A 223 16.95 0.37 -9.59
C LYS A 223 18.35 -0.23 -9.71
N GLU A 224 18.67 -1.12 -8.80
CA GLU A 224 19.98 -1.75 -8.71
C GLU A 224 20.09 -3.02 -9.58
N LEU A 225 19.00 -3.56 -10.08
CA LEU A 225 18.94 -4.80 -10.83
C LEU A 225 18.82 -4.57 -12.35
N PRO A 226 19.33 -5.46 -13.19
CA PRO A 226 19.16 -5.37 -14.63
C PRO A 226 17.68 -5.50 -15.01
N LYS A 227 17.27 -4.77 -16.04
CA LYS A 227 15.88 -4.83 -16.54
C LYS A 227 15.63 -6.18 -17.23
N ARG A 228 14.39 -6.67 -17.19
CA ARG A 228 13.96 -7.83 -17.96
C ARG A 228 14.31 -7.66 -19.45
N ASN A 229 14.65 -8.73 -20.11
CA ASN A 229 15.08 -8.82 -21.52
C ASN A 229 16.44 -8.17 -21.82
N LYS A 230 17.17 -7.63 -20.85
CA LYS A 230 18.56 -7.23 -21.08
C LYS A 230 19.50 -8.44 -21.07
N ARG A 231 20.57 -8.36 -21.84
CA ARG A 231 21.66 -9.33 -21.80
C ARG A 231 22.57 -9.02 -20.62
N VAL A 232 23.10 -10.05 -20.00
CA VAL A 232 24.04 -9.99 -18.87
C VAL A 232 25.07 -11.10 -19.04
N VAL A 233 26.23 -10.88 -18.45
CA VAL A 233 27.28 -11.89 -18.36
C VAL A 233 27.19 -12.52 -16.98
N THR A 234 27.19 -13.86 -16.96
CA THR A 234 27.16 -14.67 -15.74
C THR A 234 28.42 -15.54 -15.69
N PRO A 235 28.79 -16.09 -14.54
CA PRO A 235 29.94 -17.02 -14.43
C PRO A 235 29.79 -18.27 -15.33
N ASP A 236 28.56 -18.65 -15.65
CA ASP A 236 28.25 -19.81 -16.48
C ASP A 236 28.17 -19.50 -17.98
N GLY A 237 28.22 -18.22 -18.35
CA GLY A 237 28.12 -17.74 -19.74
C GLY A 237 27.25 -16.51 -19.89
N GLU A 238 27.09 -16.09 -21.14
CA GLU A 238 26.18 -15.00 -21.49
C GLU A 238 24.73 -15.47 -21.49
N GLY A 239 23.79 -14.58 -21.17
CA GLY A 239 22.39 -14.91 -21.16
C GLY A 239 21.48 -13.70 -21.13
N LYS A 240 20.18 -13.98 -21.20
CA LYS A 240 19.12 -12.96 -21.18
C LYS A 240 18.35 -13.01 -19.87
N VAL A 241 18.11 -11.84 -19.26
CA VAL A 241 17.31 -11.73 -18.06
C VAL A 241 15.84 -12.05 -18.37
N VAL A 242 15.32 -13.12 -17.76
CA VAL A 242 13.91 -13.55 -17.87
C VAL A 242 13.08 -12.92 -16.77
N ASP A 243 13.52 -13.05 -15.52
CA ASP A 243 12.81 -12.52 -14.36
C ASP A 243 13.75 -11.94 -13.31
N VAL A 244 13.20 -11.13 -12.42
CA VAL A 244 13.96 -10.41 -11.41
C VAL A 244 13.22 -10.46 -10.08
N TYR A 245 13.89 -10.86 -9.01
CA TYR A 245 13.39 -10.87 -7.64
C TYR A 245 14.06 -9.77 -6.79
N PRO A 246 13.50 -8.56 -6.76
CA PRO A 246 14.18 -7.39 -6.19
C PRO A 246 14.59 -7.56 -4.72
N LEU A 247 13.71 -8.08 -3.87
CA LEU A 247 14.00 -8.19 -2.43
C LEU A 247 14.99 -9.30 -2.08
N ARG A 248 15.23 -10.26 -2.99
CA ARG A 248 16.23 -11.31 -2.83
C ARG A 248 17.56 -10.96 -3.48
N ASN A 249 17.60 -9.86 -4.26
CA ASN A 249 18.74 -9.50 -5.12
C ASN A 249 19.13 -10.62 -6.10
N VAL A 250 18.12 -11.37 -6.60
CA VAL A 250 18.30 -12.52 -7.49
C VAL A 250 17.69 -12.24 -8.84
N VAL A 251 18.37 -12.66 -9.89
CA VAL A 251 17.94 -12.53 -11.28
C VAL A 251 17.91 -13.93 -11.90
N ILE A 252 16.84 -14.24 -12.61
CA ILE A 252 16.74 -15.46 -13.43
C ILE A 252 17.27 -15.12 -14.82
N VAL A 253 18.30 -15.82 -15.23
CA VAL A 253 18.93 -15.66 -16.53
C VAL A 253 18.72 -16.93 -17.34
N GLU A 254 18.26 -16.75 -18.57
CA GLU A 254 18.25 -17.77 -19.63
C GLU A 254 19.63 -17.74 -20.28
N LEU A 255 20.40 -18.77 -20.02
CA LEU A 255 21.74 -18.91 -20.59
C LEU A 255 21.66 -19.23 -22.07
N ASP A 256 22.52 -18.62 -22.87
CA ASP A 256 22.67 -18.95 -24.28
C ASP A 256 23.19 -20.39 -24.39
N PRO A 257 22.67 -21.20 -25.32
CA PRO A 257 23.15 -22.58 -25.51
C PRO A 257 24.63 -22.56 -25.87
N LYS A 258 25.40 -23.39 -25.19
CA LYS A 258 26.81 -23.57 -25.56
C LYS A 258 26.89 -24.16 -26.96
N PRO A 259 27.78 -23.70 -27.81
CA PRO A 259 27.99 -24.32 -29.14
C PRO A 259 28.35 -25.81 -28.94
N SER A 260 27.49 -26.68 -29.46
CA SER A 260 27.73 -28.13 -29.44
C SER A 260 28.81 -28.46 -30.45
N ASP A 261 29.81 -29.30 -30.08
CA ASP A 261 30.86 -29.77 -30.96
C ASP A 261 30.38 -30.67 -32.12
N ARG A 262 29.07 -30.95 -32.16
CA ARG A 262 28.47 -31.78 -33.19
C ARG A 262 27.32 -31.06 -33.89
N PRO A 263 27.39 -30.86 -35.22
CA PRO A 263 26.33 -30.16 -36.00
C PRO A 263 24.97 -30.85 -36.05
N GLN A 264 24.87 -32.06 -35.52
CA GLN A 264 23.67 -32.89 -35.58
C GLN A 264 22.86 -32.93 -34.29
N ASP A 265 23.37 -32.35 -33.20
CA ASP A 265 22.66 -32.32 -31.93
C ASP A 265 21.58 -31.23 -31.97
N ARG A 266 20.35 -31.60 -31.53
CA ARG A 266 19.29 -30.60 -31.33
C ARG A 266 19.77 -29.55 -30.37
N PRO A 267 19.47 -28.25 -30.58
CA PRO A 267 19.81 -27.20 -29.68
C PRO A 267 19.28 -27.56 -28.27
N GLU A 268 20.19 -27.56 -27.29
CA GLU A 268 19.82 -27.83 -25.92
C GLU A 268 18.72 -26.85 -25.51
N ARG A 269 17.78 -27.33 -24.68
CA ARG A 269 16.73 -26.47 -24.15
C ARG A 269 17.36 -25.33 -23.37
N PRO A 270 16.82 -24.11 -23.47
CA PRO A 270 17.35 -22.97 -22.72
C PRO A 270 17.36 -23.31 -21.22
N VAL A 271 18.51 -23.15 -20.61
CA VAL A 271 18.72 -23.43 -19.19
C VAL A 271 18.49 -22.14 -18.40
N TRP A 272 17.53 -22.16 -17.50
CA TRP A 272 17.26 -21.04 -16.61
C TRP A 272 17.99 -21.27 -15.29
N LYS A 273 18.80 -20.28 -14.88
CA LYS A 273 19.51 -20.31 -13.60
C LYS A 273 19.32 -19.02 -12.83
N GLU A 274 19.33 -19.14 -11.52
CA GLU A 274 19.26 -18.01 -10.61
C GLU A 274 20.68 -17.55 -10.27
N PHE A 275 20.92 -16.24 -10.38
CA PHE A 275 22.19 -15.60 -10.02
C PHE A 275 21.92 -14.44 -9.08
N HIS A 276 22.80 -14.28 -8.08
CA HIS A 276 22.80 -13.08 -7.25
C HIS A 276 23.35 -11.89 -8.04
N ARG A 277 22.84 -10.69 -7.77
CA ARG A 277 23.22 -9.46 -8.48
C ARG A 277 24.74 -9.26 -8.55
N ASP A 278 25.45 -9.50 -7.45
CA ASP A 278 26.86 -9.20 -7.32
C ASP A 278 27.76 -10.03 -8.26
N VAL A 279 27.20 -11.09 -8.83
CA VAL A 279 27.89 -12.00 -9.75
C VAL A 279 27.59 -11.66 -11.22
N LEU A 280 26.67 -10.70 -11.46
CA LEU A 280 26.23 -10.31 -12.78
C LEU A 280 27.04 -9.10 -13.27
N GLU A 281 27.60 -9.21 -14.44
CA GLU A 281 28.25 -8.11 -15.14
C GLU A 281 27.33 -7.56 -16.23
N PRO A 282 27.33 -6.24 -16.47
CA PRO A 282 26.61 -5.68 -17.59
C PRO A 282 27.20 -6.19 -18.89
N TRP A 283 26.34 -6.63 -19.81
CA TRP A 283 26.77 -7.04 -21.13
C TRP A 283 27.11 -5.82 -21.96
N ASP A 284 28.37 -5.72 -22.40
CA ASP A 284 28.86 -4.72 -23.34
C ASP A 284 29.07 -5.40 -24.70
N GLU A 285 28.46 -4.86 -25.74
CA GLU A 285 28.55 -5.41 -27.10
C GLU A 285 29.98 -5.40 -27.64
N LEU A 286 30.75 -4.36 -27.33
CA LEU A 286 32.15 -4.25 -27.72
C LEU A 286 33.01 -5.31 -27.02
N GLU A 287 32.77 -5.54 -25.74
CA GLU A 287 33.50 -6.53 -24.96
C GLU A 287 33.11 -7.97 -25.35
N ALA A 288 31.84 -8.19 -25.69
CA ALA A 288 31.37 -9.48 -26.22
C ALA A 288 31.99 -9.79 -27.60
N LEU A 289 32.14 -8.80 -28.47
CA LEU A 289 32.84 -8.92 -29.74
C LEU A 289 34.33 -9.19 -29.55
N ARG A 290 34.96 -8.56 -28.56
CA ARG A 290 36.34 -8.73 -28.20
C ARG A 290 36.62 -10.15 -27.68
N ARG A 291 35.77 -10.65 -26.75
CA ARG A 291 35.83 -12.04 -26.27
C ARG A 291 35.65 -13.07 -27.39
N LYS A 292 34.75 -12.79 -28.35
CA LYS A 292 34.58 -13.64 -29.55
C LYS A 292 35.78 -13.60 -30.50
N SER A 293 36.48 -12.46 -30.58
CA SER A 293 37.69 -12.35 -31.40
C SER A 293 38.91 -12.99 -30.76
N GLU A 294 38.97 -13.05 -29.44
CA GLU A 294 40.03 -13.66 -28.64
C GLU A 294 39.83 -15.18 -28.46
N ALA A 295 38.61 -15.70 -28.67
CA ALA A 295 38.34 -17.13 -28.61
C ALA A 295 39.06 -17.87 -29.74
N PRO A 296 39.69 -19.03 -29.47
CA PRO A 296 40.35 -19.83 -30.48
C PRO A 296 39.34 -20.19 -31.57
N CYS A 297 39.82 -20.18 -32.80
CA CYS A 297 38.97 -20.47 -33.97
C CYS A 297 38.56 -21.93 -33.99
N ASP A 298 37.30 -22.25 -33.76
CA ASP A 298 36.71 -23.62 -33.76
C ASP A 298 36.84 -24.38 -35.11
N ARG A 299 37.26 -23.69 -36.18
CA ARG A 299 37.35 -24.27 -37.54
C ARG A 299 38.76 -24.72 -37.95
N HIS A 300 39.80 -24.29 -37.20
CA HIS A 300 41.18 -24.62 -37.55
C HIS A 300 41.94 -25.00 -36.29
N GLU A 301 42.23 -26.28 -36.14
CA GLU A 301 43.16 -26.78 -35.12
C GLU A 301 44.62 -26.37 -35.47
N GLY A 302 45.18 -25.39 -34.72
CA GLY A 302 46.60 -25.18 -34.66
C GLY A 302 47.30 -24.49 -35.85
N GLY A 303 46.75 -23.37 -36.35
CA GLY A 303 47.42 -22.52 -37.33
C GLY A 303 46.94 -21.09 -37.37
N GLU A 304 47.75 -20.15 -37.89
CA GLU A 304 47.35 -18.77 -38.11
C GLU A 304 46.08 -18.72 -38.96
N CYS A 305 44.97 -18.34 -38.35
CA CYS A 305 43.67 -18.27 -39.00
C CYS A 305 43.42 -16.88 -39.60
N ASP A 306 43.22 -16.79 -40.87
CA ASP A 306 42.89 -15.55 -41.63
C ASP A 306 41.38 -15.25 -41.69
N CYS A 307 40.56 -16.01 -40.96
CA CYS A 307 39.09 -15.87 -40.97
C CYS A 307 38.58 -14.55 -40.37
N GLY A 308 39.41 -13.75 -39.70
CA GLY A 308 39.03 -12.52 -39.01
C GLY A 308 39.28 -11.23 -39.80
N LYS A 309 39.96 -11.29 -40.96
CA LYS A 309 40.41 -10.09 -41.67
C LYS A 309 39.28 -9.39 -42.46
N ASP A 310 38.18 -10.06 -42.78
CA ASP A 310 37.10 -9.51 -43.59
C ASP A 310 35.99 -8.80 -42.79
N LYS A 311 36.17 -8.54 -41.50
CA LYS A 311 35.13 -7.91 -40.64
C LYS A 311 35.54 -6.59 -40.00
N ALA A 312 36.61 -5.96 -40.43
CA ALA A 312 37.09 -4.69 -39.87
C ALA A 312 36.58 -3.48 -40.67
N GLU A 313 35.26 -3.41 -40.92
CA GLU A 313 34.58 -2.13 -41.14
C GLU A 313 33.46 -2.00 -40.11
N LEU A 314 33.85 -1.70 -38.90
CA LEU A 314 32.92 -1.31 -37.82
C LEU A 314 32.44 0.11 -38.11
N LYS A 315 31.20 0.23 -38.55
CA LYS A 315 30.45 1.49 -38.49
C LYS A 315 30.34 1.94 -37.04
N GLU A 316 30.82 3.15 -36.76
CA GLU A 316 30.66 3.79 -35.45
C GLU A 316 29.19 3.72 -34.98
N PRO A 317 28.92 3.37 -33.72
CA PRO A 317 27.57 3.33 -33.20
C PRO A 317 26.97 4.73 -33.26
N LYS A 318 25.86 4.89 -33.98
CA LYS A 318 25.06 6.11 -33.94
C LYS A 318 24.58 6.29 -32.51
N GLU A 319 24.97 7.39 -31.88
CA GLU A 319 24.41 7.87 -30.63
C GLU A 319 22.87 7.91 -30.72
N THR A 320 22.23 6.97 -30.08
CA THR A 320 20.78 7.04 -29.88
C THR A 320 20.50 8.08 -28.82
N LYS A 321 20.05 9.25 -29.28
CA LYS A 321 19.55 10.35 -28.45
C LYS A 321 18.32 9.87 -27.69
N ASP A 322 18.52 9.41 -26.46
CA ASP A 322 17.46 9.27 -25.45
C ASP A 322 17.10 10.68 -24.89
N THR A 323 16.44 11.48 -25.73
CA THR A 323 15.89 12.79 -25.35
C THR A 323 14.49 12.96 -25.93
N LYS A 324 13.58 12.03 -25.63
CA LYS A 324 12.16 12.18 -26.04
C LYS A 324 11.12 11.91 -24.97
N GLU A 325 11.50 11.54 -23.74
CA GLU A 325 10.49 11.25 -22.70
C GLU A 325 10.10 12.40 -21.77
N THR A 326 10.69 13.59 -21.92
CA THR A 326 10.32 14.74 -21.08
C THR A 326 9.38 15.75 -21.74
N LYS A 327 9.02 15.60 -23.03
CA LYS A 327 8.08 16.52 -23.71
C LYS A 327 6.62 16.07 -23.66
N ASP A 328 6.34 14.78 -23.56
CA ASP A 328 4.95 14.28 -23.58
C ASP A 328 4.18 14.48 -22.27
N VAL A 329 4.86 14.81 -21.17
CA VAL A 329 4.21 15.09 -19.87
C VAL A 329 3.74 16.54 -19.76
N GLN A 330 4.32 17.47 -20.54
CA GLN A 330 3.96 18.88 -20.51
C GLN A 330 2.79 19.21 -21.45
N ASP A 331 2.66 18.48 -22.56
CA ASP A 331 1.54 18.68 -23.50
C ASP A 331 0.20 18.14 -23.00
N ASN A 332 0.22 17.16 -22.09
CA ASN A 332 -1.02 16.60 -21.51
C ASN A 332 -1.63 17.47 -20.39
N ARG A 333 -0.86 18.39 -19.79
CA ARG A 333 -1.41 19.38 -18.85
C ARG A 333 -2.12 20.53 -19.57
N ASN A 334 -1.56 21.00 -20.67
CA ASN A 334 -2.17 22.10 -21.45
C ASN A 334 -3.45 21.69 -22.19
N ASN A 335 -3.71 20.40 -22.39
CA ASN A 335 -4.92 19.94 -23.07
C ASN A 335 -6.09 19.66 -22.10
N ARG A 336 -5.83 19.51 -20.80
CA ARG A 336 -6.90 19.45 -19.77
C ARG A 336 -7.47 20.82 -19.46
N ASP A 337 -6.63 21.83 -19.32
CA ASP A 337 -7.08 23.22 -19.06
C ASP A 337 -7.87 23.84 -20.22
N ARG A 338 -7.70 23.32 -21.45
CA ARG A 338 -8.49 23.75 -22.62
C ARG A 338 -9.88 23.07 -22.73
N ARG A 339 -10.10 21.91 -22.11
CA ARG A 339 -11.42 21.26 -22.06
C ARG A 339 -12.31 21.86 -20.99
N ASP A 340 -11.78 22.10 -19.79
CA ASP A 340 -12.55 22.71 -18.70
C ASP A 340 -13.00 24.15 -19.00
N ASN A 341 -12.30 24.86 -19.89
CA ASN A 341 -12.69 26.21 -20.33
C ASN A 341 -13.74 26.24 -21.47
N ARG A 342 -13.99 25.12 -22.16
CA ARG A 342 -15.09 25.04 -23.15
C ARG A 342 -16.42 24.72 -22.48
N ASP A 343 -16.44 23.81 -21.52
CA ASP A 343 -17.68 23.43 -20.80
C ASP A 343 -18.22 24.58 -19.93
N ASN A 344 -17.36 25.52 -19.51
CA ASN A 344 -17.79 26.71 -18.75
C ASN A 344 -18.33 27.85 -19.63
N ARG A 345 -18.10 27.84 -20.95
CA ARG A 345 -18.72 28.83 -21.88
C ARG A 345 -20.13 28.41 -22.30
N ASP A 346 -20.36 27.14 -22.56
CA ASP A 346 -21.66 26.64 -22.97
C ASP A 346 -22.73 26.68 -21.85
N ASN A 347 -22.31 26.74 -20.59
CA ASN A 347 -23.22 26.87 -19.45
C ASN A 347 -23.61 28.34 -19.10
N ARG A 348 -22.90 29.34 -19.67
CA ARG A 348 -23.29 30.76 -19.51
C ARG A 348 -24.37 31.19 -20.51
N ASP A 349 -24.39 30.62 -21.71
CA ASP A 349 -25.38 31.01 -22.74
C ASP A 349 -26.75 30.36 -22.55
N LYS A 350 -26.89 29.33 -21.67
CA LYS A 350 -28.18 28.72 -21.31
C LYS A 350 -28.91 29.41 -20.16
N LYS A 351 -28.34 30.42 -19.51
CA LYS A 351 -28.98 31.16 -18.41
C LYS A 351 -29.63 32.50 -18.84
N HIS A 352 -29.57 32.85 -20.14
CA HIS A 352 -30.14 34.07 -20.68
C HIS A 352 -31.10 33.83 -21.88
N ARG A 353 -31.77 32.67 -21.88
CA ARG A 353 -32.96 32.48 -22.73
C ARG A 353 -34.13 31.98 -21.91
#